data_b6838e70ce725900138ae548ce6b30f0
#
_entry.id   b6838e70ce725900138ae548ce6b30f0
#
_cell.length_a   1.000
_cell.length_b   1.000
_cell.length_c   1.000
_cell.angle_alpha   90.00
_cell.angle_beta   90.00
_cell.angle_gamma   90.00
#
_symmetry.space_group_name_H-M   'P 1'
#
loop_
_entity.id
_entity.type
_entity.pdbx_description
1 polymer ?
#
loop_
_entity_poly.entity_id
_entity_poly.type
_entity_poly.pdbx_seq_one_letter_code
_entity_poly.pdbx_strand_id
1 'polypeptide(L)'
;MFKNISKILNSYLVKFQDDFIKSAKDKKGILIILISIAIFLTLSIFIYNNVIKNLLNNKHQVNKEFISKNDSNDVLVLYFYTQWCPYCKQSMPEIKKFEEYVTGLNAENDYKITVTKIDCDENTTMADKYKIQGYPTIKLIYKGKVYDYDAKPTKQNLIQFLETSTK
;
A
#
# COMPACT_ATOMS: atom_id res chain seq x y z
N MET A 1 -39.04 6.17 -14.07
CA MET A 1 -38.80 5.32 -12.90
C MET A 1 -38.20 6.11 -11.72
N PHE A 2 -37.19 6.93 -11.87
CA PHE A 2 -36.54 7.72 -10.79
C PHE A 2 -37.45 8.76 -10.08
N LYS A 3 -38.38 9.40 -10.77
CA LYS A 3 -39.33 10.38 -10.17
C LYS A 3 -40.29 9.76 -9.13
N ASN A 4 -40.63 8.49 -9.26
CA ASN A 4 -41.48 7.79 -8.28
C ASN A 4 -40.70 7.40 -7.02
N ILE A 5 -39.44 7.02 -7.17
CA ILE A 5 -38.57 6.65 -6.04
C ILE A 5 -38.30 7.89 -5.16
N SER A 6 -38.04 9.05 -5.77
CA SER A 6 -37.83 10.31 -5.03
C SER A 6 -39.07 10.79 -4.27
N LYS A 7 -40.29 10.62 -4.83
CA LYS A 7 -41.53 10.92 -4.12
C LYS A 7 -41.77 9.99 -2.94
N ILE A 8 -41.51 8.69 -3.10
CA ILE A 8 -41.67 7.71 -2.03
C ILE A 8 -40.61 8.00 -0.93
N LEU A 9 -39.36 8.27 -1.30
CA LEU A 9 -38.32 8.61 -0.35
C LEU A 9 -38.63 9.87 0.45
N ASN A 10 -39.13 10.95 -0.22
CA ASN A 10 -39.53 12.17 0.44
C ASN A 10 -40.71 11.95 1.41
N SER A 11 -41.69 11.13 1.05
CA SER A 11 -42.82 10.85 1.95
C SER A 11 -42.40 10.12 3.22
N TYR A 12 -41.42 9.18 3.09
CA TYR A 12 -40.83 8.51 4.27
C TYR A 12 -40.00 9.48 5.11
N LEU A 13 -39.22 10.35 4.52
CA LEU A 13 -38.40 11.34 5.23
C LEU A 13 -39.29 12.33 6.02
N VAL A 14 -40.38 12.85 5.43
CA VAL A 14 -41.29 13.76 6.11
C VAL A 14 -41.98 13.06 7.29
N LYS A 15 -42.49 11.85 7.07
CA LYS A 15 -43.09 11.04 8.14
C LYS A 15 -42.13 10.75 9.28
N PHE A 16 -40.90 10.41 8.95
CA PHE A 16 -39.83 10.17 9.93
C PHE A 16 -39.50 11.44 10.74
N GLN A 17 -39.47 12.61 10.08
CA GLN A 17 -39.27 13.92 10.75
C GLN A 17 -40.42 14.22 11.75
N ASP A 18 -41.66 13.99 11.34
CA ASP A 18 -42.82 14.25 12.18
C ASP A 18 -42.87 13.32 13.40
N ASP A 19 -42.58 12.03 13.22
CA ASP A 19 -42.50 11.04 14.30
C ASP A 19 -41.33 11.33 15.25
N PHE A 20 -40.20 11.81 14.71
CA PHE A 20 -39.04 12.21 15.50
C PHE A 20 -39.32 13.45 16.35
N ILE A 21 -39.97 14.47 15.78
CA ILE A 21 -40.34 15.72 16.49
C ILE A 21 -41.38 15.41 17.57
N LYS A 22 -42.33 14.53 17.31
CA LYS A 22 -43.34 14.09 18.28
C LYS A 22 -42.69 13.32 19.44
N SER A 23 -41.75 12.43 19.15
CA SER A 23 -40.99 11.68 20.16
C SER A 23 -40.08 12.58 21.00
N ALA A 24 -39.50 13.63 20.37
CA ALA A 24 -38.65 14.60 21.10
C ALA A 24 -39.41 15.53 22.05
N LYS A 25 -40.75 15.60 22.00
CA LYS A 25 -41.55 16.36 22.94
C LYS A 25 -41.91 15.61 24.23
N ASP A 26 -41.78 14.28 24.23
CA ASP A 26 -42.01 13.44 25.38
C ASP A 26 -40.71 13.08 26.08
N LYS A 27 -40.65 13.20 27.43
CA LYS A 27 -39.45 12.85 28.23
C LYS A 27 -38.97 11.42 28.01
N LYS A 28 -39.90 10.48 27.78
CA LYS A 28 -39.55 9.08 27.44
C LYS A 28 -38.94 8.97 26.03
N GLY A 29 -39.46 9.74 25.06
CA GLY A 29 -38.95 9.79 23.72
C GLY A 29 -37.53 10.36 23.65
N ILE A 30 -37.25 11.42 24.39
CA ILE A 30 -35.90 11.99 24.50
C ILE A 30 -34.90 10.93 25.04
N LEU A 31 -35.32 10.20 26.09
CA LEU A 31 -34.47 9.15 26.68
C LEU A 31 -34.12 8.04 25.67
N ILE A 32 -35.11 7.60 24.87
CA ILE A 32 -34.89 6.60 23.79
C ILE A 32 -33.94 7.12 22.73
N ILE A 33 -34.07 8.37 22.32
CA ILE A 33 -33.19 9.01 21.34
C ILE A 33 -31.76 9.07 21.87
N LEU A 34 -31.54 9.48 23.10
CA LEU A 34 -30.22 9.53 23.73
C LEU A 34 -29.57 8.15 23.84
N ILE A 35 -30.35 7.13 24.19
CA ILE A 35 -29.86 5.74 24.24
C ILE A 35 -29.47 5.26 22.83
N SER A 36 -30.27 5.55 21.81
CA SER A 36 -29.97 5.15 20.43
C SER A 36 -28.70 5.82 19.90
N ILE A 37 -28.48 7.09 20.21
CA ILE A 37 -27.26 7.82 19.87
C ILE A 37 -26.04 7.19 20.58
N ALA A 38 -26.17 6.88 21.87
CA ALA A 38 -25.10 6.25 22.64
C ALA A 38 -24.72 4.88 22.06
N ILE A 39 -25.70 4.06 21.69
CA ILE A 39 -25.47 2.76 21.04
C ILE A 39 -24.78 2.94 19.68
N PHE A 40 -25.24 3.92 18.89
CA PHE A 40 -24.63 4.18 17.58
C PHE A 40 -23.16 4.64 17.71
N LEU A 41 -22.86 5.51 18.67
CA LEU A 41 -21.50 5.97 18.93
C LEU A 41 -20.60 4.83 19.42
N THR A 42 -21.10 3.98 20.32
CA THR A 42 -20.31 2.82 20.78
C THR A 42 -20.03 1.82 19.66
N LEU A 43 -21.02 1.53 18.81
CA LEU A 43 -20.83 0.68 17.62
C LEU A 43 -19.84 1.31 16.62
N SER A 44 -19.93 2.61 16.38
CA SER A 44 -18.98 3.32 15.49
C SER A 44 -17.56 3.24 16.02
N ILE A 45 -17.33 3.46 17.30
CA ILE A 45 -16.02 3.35 17.95
C ILE A 45 -15.51 1.90 17.90
N PHE A 46 -16.39 0.93 18.13
CA PHE A 46 -16.04 -0.49 18.05
C PHE A 46 -15.60 -0.90 16.65
N ILE A 47 -16.37 -0.50 15.62
CA ILE A 47 -16.03 -0.75 14.21
C ILE A 47 -14.72 -0.06 13.85
N TYR A 48 -14.55 1.19 14.24
CA TYR A 48 -13.30 1.93 14.00
C TYR A 48 -12.10 1.22 14.61
N ASN A 49 -12.18 0.82 15.88
CA ASN A 49 -11.06 0.20 16.59
C ASN A 49 -10.75 -1.23 16.10
N ASN A 50 -11.78 -2.05 15.80
CA ASN A 50 -11.57 -3.45 15.44
C ASN A 50 -11.42 -3.68 13.93
N VAL A 51 -12.05 -2.87 13.09
CA VAL A 51 -12.02 -3.08 11.64
C VAL A 51 -11.11 -2.06 10.97
N ILE A 52 -11.40 -0.76 11.11
CA ILE A 52 -10.70 0.29 10.36
C ILE A 52 -9.26 0.44 10.84
N LYS A 53 -9.03 0.46 12.15
CA LYS A 53 -7.68 0.55 12.71
C LYS A 53 -6.82 -0.67 12.35
N ASN A 54 -7.40 -1.87 12.34
CA ASN A 54 -6.70 -3.09 11.90
C ASN A 54 -6.45 -3.10 10.39
N LEU A 55 -7.38 -2.63 9.57
CA LEU A 55 -7.19 -2.47 8.12
C LEU A 55 -6.12 -1.42 7.80
N LEU A 56 -6.10 -0.30 8.53
CA LEU A 56 -5.10 0.75 8.38
C LEU A 56 -3.72 0.29 8.90
N ASN A 57 -3.68 -0.44 10.03
CA ASN A 57 -2.43 -0.99 10.57
C ASN A 57 -1.89 -2.14 9.71
N ASN A 58 -2.75 -2.99 9.13
CA ASN A 58 -2.31 -4.03 8.19
C ASN A 58 -1.78 -3.46 6.86
N LYS A 59 -2.20 -2.24 6.46
CA LYS A 59 -1.55 -1.52 5.35
C LYS A 59 -0.12 -1.05 5.69
N HIS A 60 0.28 -1.09 6.98
CA HIS A 60 1.59 -0.64 7.46
C HIS A 60 2.39 -1.69 8.21
N GLN A 61 2.03 -2.97 8.13
CA GLN A 61 2.97 -4.01 8.54
C GLN A 61 4.04 -4.14 7.46
N VAL A 62 4.98 -3.23 7.55
CA VAL A 62 6.34 -3.41 7.03
C VAL A 62 6.77 -4.80 7.45
N ASN A 63 6.99 -5.72 6.50
CA ASN A 63 7.61 -7.00 6.80
C ASN A 63 8.93 -6.69 7.50
N LYS A 64 8.97 -6.87 8.83
CA LYS A 64 10.16 -6.66 9.66
C LYS A 64 11.34 -7.50 9.18
N GLU A 65 11.11 -8.60 8.44
CA GLU A 65 12.15 -9.44 7.85
C GLU A 65 13.02 -8.70 6.82
N PHE A 66 12.45 -7.74 6.05
CA PHE A 66 13.25 -6.99 5.08
C PHE A 66 13.89 -5.71 5.65
N ILE A 67 13.38 -5.18 6.78
CA ILE A 67 13.88 -3.92 7.38
C ILE A 67 14.75 -4.18 8.62
N SER A 68 14.54 -5.28 9.36
CA SER A 68 15.33 -5.57 10.56
C SER A 68 16.74 -6.09 10.29
N LYS A 69 17.11 -6.29 9.01
CA LYS A 69 18.49 -6.59 8.59
C LYS A 69 19.25 -5.37 8.06
N ASN A 70 18.64 -4.18 8.03
CA ASN A 70 19.22 -3.00 7.37
C ASN A 70 20.12 -2.12 8.26
N ASP A 71 20.58 -2.59 9.41
CA ASP A 71 21.81 -2.08 10.04
C ASP A 71 23.08 -2.71 9.41
N SER A 72 22.91 -3.65 8.51
CA SER A 72 24.00 -4.20 7.71
C SER A 72 24.28 -3.27 6.51
N ASN A 73 25.54 -3.19 6.11
CA ASN A 73 25.95 -2.51 4.86
C ASN A 73 25.40 -3.18 3.59
N ASP A 74 24.43 -4.07 3.71
CA ASP A 74 23.84 -4.80 2.61
C ASP A 74 22.97 -3.90 1.72
N VAL A 75 23.02 -4.15 0.43
CA VAL A 75 22.25 -3.43 -0.60
C VAL A 75 21.16 -4.33 -1.13
N LEU A 76 19.92 -3.81 -1.16
CA LEU A 76 18.79 -4.53 -1.73
C LEU A 76 18.26 -3.77 -2.96
N VAL A 77 18.32 -4.40 -4.11
CA VAL A 77 17.75 -3.89 -5.37
C VAL A 77 16.44 -4.61 -5.64
N LEU A 78 15.35 -3.86 -5.73
CA LEU A 78 14.00 -4.36 -5.99
C LEU A 78 13.60 -4.01 -7.42
N TYR A 79 13.24 -5.02 -8.22
CA TYR A 79 12.72 -4.88 -9.57
C TYR A 79 11.24 -5.27 -9.57
N PHE A 80 10.36 -4.28 -9.70
CA PHE A 80 8.91 -4.45 -9.76
C PHE A 80 8.47 -4.59 -11.22
N TYR A 81 7.76 -5.67 -11.52
CA TYR A 81 7.31 -5.98 -12.88
C TYR A 81 5.95 -6.66 -12.90
N THR A 82 5.38 -6.77 -14.08
CA THR A 82 4.23 -7.62 -14.38
C THR A 82 4.49 -8.42 -15.64
N GLN A 83 3.86 -9.59 -15.77
CA GLN A 83 4.08 -10.49 -16.91
C GLN A 83 3.52 -9.96 -18.23
N TRP A 84 2.48 -9.13 -18.16
CA TRP A 84 1.85 -8.53 -19.33
C TRP A 84 2.58 -7.27 -19.85
N CYS A 85 3.46 -6.67 -19.06
CA CYS A 85 4.13 -5.42 -19.40
C CYS A 85 5.22 -5.61 -20.49
N PRO A 86 5.10 -4.97 -21.67
CA PRO A 86 6.10 -5.10 -22.75
C PRO A 86 7.48 -4.57 -22.36
N TYR A 87 7.53 -3.44 -21.64
CA TYR A 87 8.78 -2.83 -21.17
C TYR A 87 9.50 -3.70 -20.14
N CYS A 88 8.74 -4.42 -19.32
CA CYS A 88 9.29 -5.40 -18.38
C CYS A 88 9.96 -6.57 -19.13
N LYS A 89 9.29 -7.10 -20.15
CA LYS A 89 9.87 -8.16 -21.00
C LYS A 89 11.16 -7.70 -21.68
N GLN A 90 11.20 -6.46 -22.15
CA GLN A 90 12.38 -5.89 -22.80
C GLN A 90 13.54 -5.67 -21.82
N SER A 91 13.25 -5.28 -20.57
CA SER A 91 14.30 -5.02 -19.57
C SER A 91 14.79 -6.27 -18.83
N MET A 92 14.01 -7.34 -18.78
CA MET A 92 14.34 -8.57 -18.06
C MET A 92 15.71 -9.18 -18.39
N PRO A 93 16.16 -9.22 -19.67
CA PRO A 93 17.50 -9.69 -20.01
C PRO A 93 18.62 -8.83 -19.39
N GLU A 94 18.42 -7.51 -19.32
CA GLU A 94 19.40 -6.60 -18.73
C GLU A 94 19.45 -6.74 -17.19
N ILE A 95 18.30 -6.97 -16.56
CA ILE A 95 18.23 -7.32 -15.13
C ILE A 95 18.99 -8.61 -14.84
N LYS A 96 18.85 -9.65 -15.67
CA LYS A 96 19.63 -10.89 -15.54
C LYS A 96 21.14 -10.66 -15.61
N LYS A 97 21.59 -9.90 -16.62
CA LYS A 97 23.02 -9.55 -16.76
C LYS A 97 23.53 -8.75 -15.54
N PHE A 98 22.67 -7.91 -14.95
CA PHE A 98 23.00 -7.18 -13.74
C PHE A 98 23.06 -8.10 -12.51
N GLU A 99 22.14 -9.07 -12.38
CA GLU A 99 22.20 -10.11 -11.32
C GLU A 99 23.50 -10.92 -11.37
N GLU A 100 23.92 -11.35 -12.57
CA GLU A 100 25.17 -12.06 -12.77
C GLU A 100 26.38 -11.22 -12.35
N TYR A 101 26.39 -9.94 -12.72
CA TYR A 101 27.43 -9.00 -12.29
C TYR A 101 27.49 -8.84 -10.78
N VAL A 102 26.34 -8.65 -10.13
CA VAL A 102 26.22 -8.52 -8.67
C VAL A 102 26.68 -9.78 -7.95
N THR A 103 26.39 -10.96 -8.51
CA THR A 103 26.86 -12.23 -7.95
C THR A 103 28.38 -12.30 -7.92
N GLY A 104 29.05 -11.82 -8.98
CA GLY A 104 30.51 -11.69 -9.01
C GLY A 104 31.04 -10.71 -7.95
N LEU A 105 30.43 -9.55 -7.83
CA LEU A 105 30.81 -8.53 -6.84
C LEU A 105 30.67 -9.02 -5.39
N ASN A 106 29.65 -9.80 -5.06
CA ASN A 106 29.43 -10.36 -3.73
C ASN A 106 30.53 -11.32 -3.28
N ALA A 107 31.31 -11.87 -4.21
CA ALA A 107 32.48 -12.71 -3.88
C ALA A 107 33.72 -11.91 -3.44
N GLU A 108 33.74 -10.61 -3.75
CA GLU A 108 34.90 -9.72 -3.55
C GLU A 108 34.68 -8.69 -2.44
N ASN A 109 33.43 -8.49 -1.99
CA ASN A 109 33.05 -7.43 -1.05
C ASN A 109 32.58 -7.96 0.31
N ASP A 110 32.80 -7.17 1.37
CA ASP A 110 32.33 -7.45 2.74
C ASP A 110 30.83 -7.21 2.93
N TYR A 111 30.12 -6.63 1.95
CA TYR A 111 28.68 -6.37 1.98
C TYR A 111 27.97 -7.14 0.86
N LYS A 112 26.75 -7.56 1.14
CA LYS A 112 25.95 -8.35 0.20
C LYS A 112 25.00 -7.46 -0.59
N ILE A 113 25.05 -7.60 -1.91
CA ILE A 113 24.05 -7.00 -2.81
C ILE A 113 23.05 -8.08 -3.21
N THR A 114 21.78 -7.83 -3.00
CA THR A 114 20.70 -8.76 -3.35
C THR A 114 19.78 -8.11 -4.37
N VAL A 115 19.52 -8.79 -5.48
CA VAL A 115 18.53 -8.37 -6.49
C VAL A 115 17.29 -9.23 -6.33
N THR A 116 16.14 -8.61 -6.08
CA THR A 116 14.85 -9.30 -5.91
C THR A 116 13.87 -8.84 -6.98
N LYS A 117 13.34 -9.80 -7.74
CA LYS A 117 12.27 -9.55 -8.73
C LYS A 117 10.92 -9.79 -8.07
N ILE A 118 10.01 -8.83 -8.18
CA ILE A 118 8.69 -8.84 -7.56
C ILE A 118 7.64 -8.77 -8.67
N ASP A 119 6.92 -9.87 -8.86
CA ASP A 119 5.75 -9.89 -9.72
C ASP A 119 4.59 -9.20 -8.99
N CYS A 120 4.15 -8.06 -9.50
CA CYS A 120 3.13 -7.23 -8.87
C CYS A 120 1.70 -7.72 -9.13
N ASP A 121 1.52 -8.65 -10.06
CA ASP A 121 0.23 -9.33 -10.24
C ASP A 121 0.00 -10.35 -9.12
N GLU A 122 1.07 -11.00 -8.64
CA GLU A 122 1.03 -11.95 -7.54
C GLU A 122 1.22 -11.28 -6.16
N ASN A 123 2.05 -10.23 -6.09
CA ASN A 123 2.41 -9.56 -4.84
C ASN A 123 2.01 -8.08 -4.83
N THR A 124 0.70 -7.83 -4.81
CA THR A 124 0.12 -6.48 -4.75
C THR A 124 0.52 -5.72 -3.47
N THR A 125 0.70 -6.43 -2.36
CA THR A 125 1.11 -5.85 -1.07
C THR A 125 2.46 -5.14 -1.18
N MET A 126 3.42 -5.71 -1.92
CA MET A 126 4.72 -5.08 -2.13
C MET A 126 4.61 -3.88 -3.07
N ALA A 127 3.79 -3.95 -4.10
CA ALA A 127 3.53 -2.82 -5.00
C ALA A 127 2.93 -1.64 -4.23
N ASP A 128 1.93 -1.88 -3.37
CA ASP A 128 1.30 -0.86 -2.52
C ASP A 128 2.28 -0.27 -1.52
N LYS A 129 3.08 -1.11 -0.85
CA LYS A 129 4.09 -0.70 0.13
C LYS A 129 5.09 0.30 -0.44
N TYR A 130 5.58 0.03 -1.65
CA TYR A 130 6.55 0.89 -2.34
C TYR A 130 5.90 1.92 -3.24
N LYS A 131 4.55 2.04 -3.23
CA LYS A 131 3.76 3.01 -4.00
C LYS A 131 4.07 2.95 -5.50
N ILE A 132 4.12 1.73 -6.05
CA ILE A 132 4.44 1.50 -7.46
C ILE A 132 3.30 2.00 -8.34
N GLN A 133 3.59 2.93 -9.26
CA GLN A 133 2.61 3.55 -10.15
C GLN A 133 2.74 3.09 -11.60
N GLY A 134 3.79 2.37 -11.94
CA GLY A 134 4.04 1.88 -13.29
C GLY A 134 5.12 0.82 -13.35
N TYR A 135 5.26 0.16 -14.48
CA TYR A 135 6.19 -0.95 -14.66
C TYR A 135 7.06 -0.79 -15.92
N PRO A 136 8.34 -1.20 -15.87
CA PRO A 136 9.04 -1.65 -14.66
C PRO A 136 9.40 -0.47 -13.74
N THR A 137 9.45 -0.72 -12.44
CA THR A 137 10.02 0.20 -11.47
C THR A 137 11.16 -0.49 -10.73
N ILE A 138 12.25 0.24 -10.51
CA ILE A 138 13.43 -0.27 -9.80
C ILE A 138 13.71 0.65 -8.62
N LYS A 139 13.96 0.05 -7.46
CA LYS A 139 14.34 0.76 -6.24
C LYS A 139 15.55 0.10 -5.61
N LEU A 140 16.43 0.90 -5.03
CA LEU A 140 17.57 0.42 -4.27
C LEU A 140 17.40 0.84 -2.81
N ILE A 141 17.66 -0.08 -1.89
CA ILE A 141 17.61 0.16 -0.45
C ILE A 141 19.01 -0.04 0.11
N TYR A 142 19.55 1.00 0.74
CA TYR A 142 20.85 1.00 1.38
C TYR A 142 20.83 1.86 2.64
N LYS A 143 21.33 1.33 3.75
CA LYS A 143 21.36 2.02 5.07
C LYS A 143 20.01 2.64 5.45
N GLY A 144 18.92 1.92 5.22
CA GLY A 144 17.55 2.36 5.52
C GLY A 144 16.97 3.42 4.59
N LYS A 145 17.71 3.87 3.57
CA LYS A 145 17.24 4.82 2.55
C LYS A 145 16.77 4.09 1.30
N VAL A 146 15.71 4.59 0.68
CA VAL A 146 15.18 4.09 -0.58
C VAL A 146 15.53 5.08 -1.69
N TYR A 147 16.19 4.60 -2.73
CA TYR A 147 16.55 5.36 -3.92
C TYR A 147 15.71 4.88 -5.10
N ASP A 148 15.11 5.80 -5.82
CA ASP A 148 14.32 5.52 -7.01
C ASP A 148 15.23 5.58 -8.26
N TYR A 149 15.08 4.57 -9.13
CA TYR A 149 15.77 4.53 -10.41
C TYR A 149 14.88 5.12 -11.51
N ASP A 150 15.40 6.08 -12.23
CA ASP A 150 14.63 6.81 -13.22
C ASP A 150 15.33 6.86 -14.61
N ALA A 151 16.08 5.84 -14.97
CA ALA A 151 16.76 5.74 -16.25
C ALA A 151 16.32 4.47 -17.01
N LYS A 152 16.74 4.34 -18.28
CA LYS A 152 16.51 3.11 -19.03
C LYS A 152 17.24 1.94 -18.36
N PRO A 153 16.58 0.82 -18.04
CA PRO A 153 17.16 -0.30 -17.31
C PRO A 153 18.10 -1.12 -18.20
N THR A 154 19.32 -0.65 -18.37
CA THR A 154 20.44 -1.37 -18.96
C THR A 154 21.40 -1.80 -17.87
N LYS A 155 22.16 -2.89 -18.10
CA LYS A 155 23.17 -3.35 -17.15
C LYS A 155 24.10 -2.22 -16.70
N GLN A 156 24.61 -1.41 -17.63
CA GLN A 156 25.55 -0.32 -17.35
C GLN A 156 24.93 0.77 -16.46
N ASN A 157 23.70 1.21 -16.80
CA ASN A 157 23.01 2.22 -16.00
C ASN A 157 22.67 1.71 -14.59
N LEU A 158 22.34 0.41 -14.44
CA LEU A 158 22.09 -0.21 -13.15
C LEU A 158 23.37 -0.30 -12.30
N ILE A 159 24.52 -0.60 -12.91
CA ILE A 159 25.82 -0.57 -12.23
C ILE A 159 26.13 0.85 -11.74
N GLN A 160 25.98 1.86 -12.60
CA GLN A 160 26.20 3.25 -12.24
C GLN A 160 25.25 3.69 -11.10
N PHE A 161 23.99 3.29 -11.16
CA PHE A 161 23.01 3.57 -10.10
C PHE A 161 23.42 2.92 -8.76
N LEU A 162 23.85 1.68 -8.79
CA LEU A 162 24.36 0.98 -7.62
C LEU A 162 25.54 1.75 -7.00
N GLU A 163 26.56 2.07 -7.80
CA GLU A 163 27.77 2.78 -7.33
C GLU A 163 27.47 4.17 -6.78
N THR A 164 26.55 4.92 -7.40
CA THR A 164 26.18 6.28 -6.94
C THR A 164 25.33 6.28 -5.69
N SER A 165 24.51 5.25 -5.50
CA SER A 165 23.60 5.14 -4.34
C SER A 165 24.29 4.56 -3.10
N THR A 166 25.43 3.88 -3.25
CA THR A 166 26.16 3.22 -2.16
C THR A 166 27.40 3.99 -1.66
N LYS A 167 27.74 5.09 -2.32
CA LYS A 167 28.77 6.04 -1.85
C LYS A 167 28.21 6.91 -0.75
#